data_e00cf97534496e2804bfb56b87d54ba3
#
_entry.id   e00cf97534496e2804bfb56b87d54ba3
#
_cell.length_a   1.000
_cell.length_b   1.000
_cell.length_c   1.000
_cell.angle_alpha   90.00
_cell.angle_beta   90.00
_cell.angle_gamma   90.00
#
_symmetry.space_group_name_H-M   'P 1'
#
loop_
_entity.id
_entity.type
_entity.pdbx_description
1 polymer ?
#
loop_
_entity_poly.entity_id
_entity_poly.type
_entity_poly.pdbx_seq_one_letter_code
_entity_poly.pdbx_strand_id
1 'polypeptide(L)'
;MRPTITKRDIKYSNKDFAEFRKALIEYTKNYFPNTYQDFNESSPGMHFIELCSYVGDVLSYYSDIQLQESFLYTVNEKINLYNLAQSLGYKPRTITPSQVDLDIMQLLPAIGEGTETKPDWNYALVIESNMQVSSDNEFYFRTINPVDFRFSSSFDPTEISIHSEYPDGSIEYYIIKKTVKAVAGEIRTEEFEFGESKVYDKIVLNDPNISEVISVTDSDSNIWREVPFLAQDLVPVAMRNIPYYDKTLSKYRLSTPYILSYEQTDKRFITRLRKDDRTEIQFGSGLSYESDEEIVPNPYNIAIGLDYFKRVEDVSIDPMNFLYTKTYGQTPSNTVLTVKYSLANGMNENIRSNTINIINEISIINPFEVTDPVTLQSIRDSITVNNPNPAYGGMDKKPLDIIREEAMAHFAAQNRAVTKEDYILRCYTMPAKFGSVAKVYIEEDTQITSWNAIDKVPNKFSLNLYTVSYDGNRNFVQSDLALKENLRQYIAQYRLMTDAINIKDTFIINIGLEVEVVSRPDYNSNEVSLLCIDKLIELLSPDRMEICQPLYVNKLYTELDKLEGVQTVQNIRVVNLFDTNLGYSGVVYDLDLALRSGIIYPSLDPAIFEVKYPKSDIKVSIIDL
;
A
#
# COMPACT_ATOMS: atom_id res chain seq x y z
N MET A 1 27.88 -0.42 -73.99
CA MET A 1 26.73 -0.97 -73.24
C MET A 1 27.10 -0.96 -71.77
N ARG A 2 26.43 -0.15 -70.95
CA ARG A 2 26.60 -0.19 -69.49
C ARG A 2 25.80 -1.40 -68.98
N PRO A 3 26.38 -2.25 -68.13
CA PRO A 3 25.61 -3.35 -67.58
C PRO A 3 24.52 -2.78 -66.67
N THR A 4 23.29 -3.14 -66.96
CA THR A 4 22.12 -2.89 -66.13
C THR A 4 22.31 -3.61 -64.81
N ILE A 5 22.59 -2.86 -63.74
CA ILE A 5 22.62 -3.37 -62.38
C ILE A 5 21.17 -3.72 -62.00
N THR A 6 20.82 -4.97 -62.11
CA THR A 6 19.57 -5.49 -61.51
C THR A 6 19.67 -5.31 -60.01
N LYS A 7 18.85 -4.45 -59.43
CA LYS A 7 18.61 -4.37 -57.99
C LYS A 7 18.20 -5.76 -57.53
N ARG A 8 19.12 -6.53 -57.00
CA ARG A 8 18.81 -7.74 -56.23
C ARG A 8 18.43 -7.28 -54.81
N ASP A 9 17.25 -7.69 -54.35
CA ASP A 9 16.86 -7.53 -52.99
C ASP A 9 17.89 -8.14 -52.07
N ILE A 10 18.59 -7.31 -51.30
CA ILE A 10 19.52 -7.74 -50.28
C ILE A 10 18.65 -8.28 -49.13
N LYS A 11 18.68 -9.59 -48.89
CA LYS A 11 18.10 -10.19 -47.73
C LYS A 11 18.93 -9.79 -46.50
N TYR A 12 18.43 -8.85 -45.73
CA TYR A 12 19.04 -8.38 -44.47
C TYR A 12 18.88 -9.36 -43.30
N SER A 13 18.41 -10.59 -43.53
CA SER A 13 18.06 -11.58 -42.50
C SER A 13 19.11 -12.71 -42.32
N ASN A 14 20.29 -12.54 -42.87
CA ASN A 14 21.35 -13.54 -42.62
C ASN A 14 21.87 -13.37 -41.19
N LYS A 15 21.76 -14.41 -40.37
CA LYS A 15 22.12 -14.37 -38.96
C LYS A 15 23.21 -15.34 -38.55
N ASP A 16 23.36 -16.42 -39.29
CA ASP A 16 24.28 -17.51 -38.95
C ASP A 16 25.53 -17.48 -39.80
N PHE A 17 26.63 -18.00 -39.28
CA PHE A 17 27.89 -18.14 -39.96
C PHE A 17 27.75 -18.77 -41.35
N ALA A 18 26.97 -19.84 -41.49
CA ALA A 18 26.73 -20.53 -42.74
C ALA A 18 26.05 -19.65 -43.79
N GLU A 19 25.10 -18.83 -43.37
CA GLU A 19 24.36 -17.89 -44.23
C GLU A 19 25.27 -16.74 -44.68
N PHE A 20 26.07 -16.14 -43.75
CA PHE A 20 27.05 -15.12 -44.08
C PHE A 20 28.09 -15.67 -45.03
N ARG A 21 28.61 -16.88 -44.79
CA ARG A 21 29.61 -17.53 -45.68
C ARG A 21 29.04 -17.73 -47.09
N LYS A 22 27.80 -18.23 -47.19
CA LYS A 22 27.10 -18.42 -48.47
C LYS A 22 26.87 -17.08 -49.18
N ALA A 23 26.42 -16.08 -48.48
CA ALA A 23 26.17 -14.75 -49.04
C ALA A 23 27.46 -14.09 -49.55
N LEU A 24 28.58 -14.20 -48.80
CA LEU A 24 29.86 -13.67 -49.22
C LEU A 24 30.45 -14.43 -50.41
N ILE A 25 30.30 -15.74 -50.49
CA ILE A 25 30.70 -16.54 -51.66
C ILE A 25 29.89 -16.12 -52.90
N GLU A 26 28.58 -15.99 -52.77
CA GLU A 26 27.70 -15.52 -53.87
C GLU A 26 28.03 -14.08 -54.30
N TYR A 27 28.28 -13.18 -53.32
CA TYR A 27 28.75 -11.83 -53.59
C TYR A 27 30.06 -11.82 -54.37
N THR A 28 31.05 -12.59 -53.94
CA THR A 28 32.38 -12.69 -54.57
C THR A 28 32.23 -13.22 -55.98
N LYS A 29 31.44 -14.26 -56.22
CA LYS A 29 31.16 -14.83 -57.56
C LYS A 29 30.47 -13.83 -58.49
N ASN A 30 29.59 -13.01 -57.97
CA ASN A 30 28.81 -12.06 -58.79
C ASN A 30 29.58 -10.79 -59.10
N TYR A 31 30.38 -10.27 -58.17
CA TYR A 31 31.08 -8.97 -58.32
C TYR A 31 32.53 -9.08 -58.72
N PHE A 32 33.20 -10.21 -58.39
CA PHE A 32 34.61 -10.44 -58.69
C PHE A 32 34.85 -11.73 -59.50
N PRO A 33 34.06 -12.06 -60.55
CA PRO A 33 34.11 -13.35 -61.23
C PRO A 33 35.44 -13.63 -61.91
N ASN A 34 36.17 -12.58 -62.34
CA ASN A 34 37.48 -12.72 -63.01
C ASN A 34 38.67 -12.54 -62.08
N THR A 35 38.46 -12.08 -60.86
CA THR A 35 39.55 -11.74 -59.91
C THR A 35 39.78 -12.83 -58.89
N TYR A 36 38.72 -13.53 -58.47
CA TYR A 36 38.80 -14.60 -57.51
C TYR A 36 37.87 -15.76 -57.89
N GLN A 37 38.46 -16.93 -58.11
CA GLN A 37 37.75 -18.15 -58.53
C GLN A 37 38.01 -19.38 -57.66
N ASP A 38 38.96 -19.27 -56.72
CA ASP A 38 39.37 -20.38 -55.86
C ASP A 38 38.60 -20.38 -54.56
N PHE A 39 37.51 -21.14 -54.52
CA PHE A 39 36.63 -21.35 -53.34
C PHE A 39 36.96 -22.66 -52.61
N ASN A 40 38.19 -23.15 -52.71
CA ASN A 40 38.60 -24.33 -51.98
C ASN A 40 38.86 -23.95 -50.51
N GLU A 41 38.47 -24.84 -49.58
CA GLU A 41 38.57 -24.60 -48.12
C GLU A 41 40.00 -24.32 -47.65
N SER A 42 41.00 -24.81 -48.37
CA SER A 42 42.44 -24.55 -48.07
C SER A 42 42.96 -23.26 -48.66
N SER A 43 42.17 -22.50 -49.38
CA SER A 43 42.59 -21.24 -50.04
C SER A 43 42.67 -20.08 -49.06
N PRO A 44 43.71 -19.23 -49.09
CA PRO A 44 43.81 -18.05 -48.22
C PRO A 44 42.63 -17.09 -48.36
N GLY A 45 42.06 -16.94 -49.57
CA GLY A 45 40.90 -16.11 -49.79
C GLY A 45 39.64 -16.66 -49.15
N MET A 46 39.52 -18.00 -49.13
CA MET A 46 38.40 -18.62 -48.43
C MET A 46 38.51 -18.44 -46.92
N HIS A 47 39.70 -18.49 -46.33
CA HIS A 47 39.89 -18.16 -44.92
C HIS A 47 39.48 -16.73 -44.58
N PHE A 48 39.76 -15.75 -45.47
CA PHE A 48 39.26 -14.39 -45.28
C PHE A 48 37.72 -14.31 -45.33
N ILE A 49 37.08 -15.03 -46.24
CA ILE A 49 35.59 -15.10 -46.32
C ILE A 49 35.03 -15.72 -45.04
N GLU A 50 35.65 -16.78 -44.53
CA GLU A 50 35.23 -17.42 -43.27
C GLU A 50 35.47 -16.52 -42.07
N LEU A 51 36.59 -15.80 -42.00
CA LEU A 51 36.88 -14.82 -40.95
C LEU A 51 35.82 -13.69 -40.97
N CYS A 52 35.53 -13.14 -42.15
CA CYS A 52 34.47 -12.13 -42.29
C CYS A 52 33.07 -12.67 -41.91
N SER A 53 32.79 -13.93 -42.26
CA SER A 53 31.53 -14.61 -41.90
C SER A 53 31.43 -14.78 -40.39
N TYR A 54 32.53 -15.17 -39.71
CA TYR A 54 32.58 -15.26 -38.26
C TYR A 54 32.37 -13.91 -37.56
N VAL A 55 33.04 -12.85 -38.06
CA VAL A 55 32.82 -11.49 -37.55
C VAL A 55 31.35 -11.05 -37.74
N GLY A 56 30.78 -11.37 -38.93
CA GLY A 56 29.38 -11.10 -39.22
C GLY A 56 28.42 -11.81 -38.26
N ASP A 57 28.66 -13.08 -37.98
CA ASP A 57 27.88 -13.91 -37.03
C ASP A 57 27.96 -13.33 -35.63
N VAL A 58 29.17 -13.02 -35.13
CA VAL A 58 29.39 -12.40 -33.81
C VAL A 58 28.67 -11.05 -33.70
N LEU A 59 28.76 -10.19 -34.71
CA LEU A 59 28.08 -8.90 -34.74
C LEU A 59 26.54 -9.05 -34.75
N SER A 60 26.02 -10.03 -35.53
CA SER A 60 24.62 -10.35 -35.58
C SER A 60 24.12 -10.82 -34.20
N TYR A 61 24.87 -11.70 -33.56
CA TYR A 61 24.57 -12.19 -32.21
C TYR A 61 24.53 -11.05 -31.18
N TYR A 62 25.52 -10.15 -31.16
CA TYR A 62 25.49 -8.99 -30.28
C TYR A 62 24.31 -8.04 -30.57
N SER A 63 23.97 -7.84 -31.85
CA SER A 63 22.84 -7.03 -32.25
C SER A 63 21.52 -7.63 -31.76
N ASP A 64 21.34 -8.95 -31.90
CA ASP A 64 20.15 -9.66 -31.42
C ASP A 64 20.04 -9.60 -29.90
N ILE A 65 21.17 -9.79 -29.17
CA ILE A 65 21.18 -9.62 -27.71
C ILE A 65 20.79 -8.20 -27.32
N GLN A 66 21.38 -7.17 -27.94
CA GLN A 66 21.02 -5.78 -27.62
C GLN A 66 19.56 -5.49 -27.89
N LEU A 67 18.99 -6.05 -28.96
CA LEU A 67 17.57 -5.94 -29.24
C LEU A 67 16.71 -6.64 -28.19
N GLN A 68 17.08 -7.87 -27.80
CA GLN A 68 16.38 -8.61 -26.73
C GLN A 68 16.43 -7.86 -25.40
N GLU A 69 17.59 -7.30 -25.06
CA GLU A 69 17.76 -6.53 -23.82
C GLU A 69 17.01 -5.18 -23.83
N SER A 70 16.50 -4.73 -24.97
CA SER A 70 15.70 -3.50 -25.08
C SER A 70 14.22 -3.68 -24.75
N PHE A 71 13.71 -4.89 -24.70
CA PHE A 71 12.31 -5.17 -24.42
C PHE A 71 12.11 -5.83 -23.07
N LEU A 72 11.16 -5.34 -22.28
CA LEU A 72 10.85 -5.86 -20.94
C LEU A 72 10.55 -7.37 -20.95
N TYR A 73 9.90 -7.87 -21.99
CA TYR A 73 9.52 -9.27 -22.11
C TYR A 73 10.70 -10.22 -22.30
N THR A 74 11.76 -9.79 -23.00
CA THR A 74 12.89 -10.63 -23.40
C THR A 74 14.19 -10.34 -22.67
N VAL A 75 14.25 -9.24 -21.89
CA VAL A 75 15.43 -8.84 -21.13
C VAL A 75 15.87 -9.92 -20.13
N ASN A 76 17.16 -10.24 -20.10
CA ASN A 76 17.75 -11.23 -19.21
C ASN A 76 18.78 -10.61 -18.24
N GLU A 77 19.41 -9.51 -18.63
CA GLU A 77 20.35 -8.81 -17.75
C GLU A 77 19.62 -8.03 -16.67
N LYS A 78 19.97 -8.30 -15.40
CA LYS A 78 19.32 -7.73 -14.21
C LYS A 78 19.21 -6.21 -14.24
N ILE A 79 20.32 -5.52 -14.59
CA ILE A 79 20.35 -4.05 -14.58
C ILE A 79 19.44 -3.45 -15.65
N ASN A 80 19.37 -4.09 -16.83
CA ASN A 80 18.50 -3.65 -17.92
C ASN A 80 17.03 -3.83 -17.53
N LEU A 81 16.68 -4.97 -16.91
CA LEU A 81 15.34 -5.20 -16.38
C LEU A 81 14.94 -4.14 -15.36
N TYR A 82 15.82 -3.80 -14.42
CA TYR A 82 15.55 -2.78 -13.42
C TYR A 82 15.35 -1.39 -14.04
N ASN A 83 16.20 -1.00 -14.99
CA ASN A 83 16.08 0.27 -15.68
C ASN A 83 14.78 0.34 -16.50
N LEU A 84 14.41 -0.73 -17.21
CA LEU A 84 13.15 -0.80 -17.94
C LEU A 84 11.95 -0.75 -17.01
N ALA A 85 11.97 -1.51 -15.90
CA ALA A 85 10.89 -1.49 -14.90
C ALA A 85 10.72 -0.08 -14.30
N GLN A 86 11.81 0.60 -13.95
CA GLN A 86 11.76 1.98 -13.44
C GLN A 86 11.28 2.98 -14.51
N SER A 87 11.64 2.81 -15.77
CA SER A 87 11.12 3.67 -16.86
C SER A 87 9.61 3.54 -17.04
N LEU A 88 9.03 2.38 -16.66
CA LEU A 88 7.59 2.13 -16.62
C LEU A 88 6.93 2.55 -15.29
N GLY A 89 7.69 3.16 -14.37
CA GLY A 89 7.21 3.63 -13.07
C GLY A 89 7.20 2.56 -11.97
N TYR A 90 7.65 1.34 -12.25
CA TYR A 90 7.72 0.27 -11.26
C TYR A 90 9.10 0.27 -10.58
N LYS A 91 9.14 0.38 -9.23
CA LYS A 91 10.36 0.28 -8.44
C LYS A 91 10.56 -1.18 -7.98
N PRO A 92 11.51 -1.93 -8.57
CA PRO A 92 11.77 -3.30 -8.15
C PRO A 92 12.26 -3.37 -6.71
N ARG A 93 11.73 -4.31 -5.94
CA ARG A 93 12.24 -4.66 -4.61
C ARG A 93 13.01 -5.95 -4.70
N THR A 94 14.25 -5.96 -4.23
CA THR A 94 15.10 -7.15 -4.27
C THR A 94 14.83 -8.11 -3.15
N ILE A 95 14.64 -7.60 -1.94
CA ILE A 95 14.40 -8.36 -0.72
C ILE A 95 13.11 -7.86 -0.07
N THR A 96 12.32 -8.79 0.45
CA THR A 96 11.14 -8.46 1.23
C THR A 96 11.46 -8.72 2.70
N PRO A 97 11.40 -7.71 3.58
CA PRO A 97 11.63 -7.90 5.01
C PRO A 97 10.49 -8.72 5.63
N SER A 98 10.79 -9.45 6.68
CA SER A 98 9.80 -10.16 7.49
C SER A 98 8.95 -9.19 8.30
N GLN A 99 7.73 -9.58 8.61
CA GLN A 99 6.79 -8.85 9.46
C GLN A 99 6.45 -9.67 10.69
N VAL A 100 6.20 -8.98 11.80
CA VAL A 100 5.82 -9.61 13.06
C VAL A 100 4.90 -8.71 13.86
N ASP A 101 3.98 -9.30 14.59
CA ASP A 101 3.18 -8.60 15.58
C ASP A 101 3.91 -8.68 16.93
N LEU A 102 4.24 -7.53 17.50
CA LEU A 102 4.94 -7.40 18.78
C LEU A 102 3.95 -6.97 19.86
N ASP A 103 3.92 -7.70 20.95
CA ASP A 103 3.26 -7.30 22.18
C ASP A 103 4.24 -6.46 23.00
N ILE A 104 3.91 -5.18 23.17
CA ILE A 104 4.67 -4.25 24.01
C ILE A 104 3.89 -4.04 25.30
N MET A 105 4.56 -4.24 26.42
CA MET A 105 3.96 -4.17 27.75
C MET A 105 4.63 -3.09 28.59
N GLN A 106 3.85 -2.45 29.45
CA GLN A 106 4.29 -1.42 30.39
C GLN A 106 3.56 -1.63 31.70
N LEU A 107 4.24 -1.39 32.84
CA LEU A 107 3.60 -1.33 34.15
C LEU A 107 3.04 0.07 34.42
N LEU A 108 1.86 0.13 35.02
CA LEU A 108 1.26 1.37 35.54
C LEU A 108 0.97 1.20 37.05
N PRO A 109 1.29 2.20 37.88
CA PRO A 109 0.88 2.20 39.26
C PRO A 109 -0.63 2.30 39.39
N ALA A 110 -1.18 1.72 40.44
CA ALA A 110 -2.58 1.86 40.77
C ALA A 110 -2.85 3.18 41.50
N ILE A 111 -3.98 3.82 41.18
CA ILE A 111 -4.49 4.99 41.89
C ILE A 111 -5.88 4.66 42.44
N GLY A 112 -6.14 5.03 43.72
CA GLY A 112 -7.40 4.77 44.42
C GLY A 112 -7.17 4.09 45.74
N GLU A 113 -8.24 3.89 46.53
CA GLU A 113 -8.20 3.22 47.81
C GLU A 113 -9.02 1.92 47.79
N GLY A 114 -8.52 0.87 48.38
CA GLY A 114 -9.20 -0.41 48.56
C GLY A 114 -9.47 -1.16 47.24
N THR A 115 -10.70 -1.59 47.00
CA THR A 115 -11.10 -2.38 45.83
C THR A 115 -11.46 -1.55 44.59
N GLU A 116 -11.50 -0.22 44.69
CA GLU A 116 -11.80 0.69 43.59
C GLU A 116 -10.54 1.30 42.94
N THR A 117 -9.46 0.52 42.88
CA THR A 117 -8.23 0.97 42.22
C THR A 117 -8.33 0.98 40.70
N LYS A 118 -7.71 1.97 40.06
CA LYS A 118 -7.63 2.13 38.61
C LYS A 118 -6.18 2.40 38.18
N PRO A 119 -5.80 2.07 36.94
CA PRO A 119 -4.47 2.45 36.42
C PRO A 119 -4.27 3.96 36.41
N ASP A 120 -3.11 4.44 36.85
CA ASP A 120 -2.77 5.86 36.73
C ASP A 120 -2.26 6.19 35.33
N TRP A 121 -3.17 6.69 34.49
CA TRP A 121 -2.89 7.03 33.11
C TRP A 121 -1.91 8.19 32.89
N ASN A 122 -1.56 8.95 33.96
CA ASN A 122 -0.56 10.00 33.85
C ASN A 122 0.83 9.42 33.56
N TYR A 123 1.07 8.18 33.93
CA TYR A 123 2.30 7.46 33.65
C TYR A 123 2.29 6.64 32.36
N ALA A 124 1.20 6.66 31.60
CA ALA A 124 1.14 5.97 30.33
C ALA A 124 2.05 6.67 29.29
N LEU A 125 3.00 5.92 28.77
CA LEU A 125 4.04 6.44 27.88
C LEU A 125 3.57 6.43 26.42
N VAL A 126 4.24 7.26 25.62
CA VAL A 126 4.16 7.21 24.15
C VAL A 126 5.53 6.83 23.62
N ILE A 127 5.58 5.73 22.90
CA ILE A 127 6.78 5.26 22.21
C ILE A 127 6.69 5.71 20.75
N GLU A 128 7.72 6.36 20.23
CA GLU A 128 7.76 6.78 18.84
C GLU A 128 7.88 5.59 17.87
N SER A 129 7.56 5.83 16.61
CA SER A 129 7.82 4.86 15.53
C SER A 129 9.33 4.59 15.39
N ASN A 130 9.66 3.45 14.78
CA ASN A 130 11.03 2.97 14.62
C ASN A 130 11.74 2.58 15.93
N MET A 131 11.00 2.20 16.97
CA MET A 131 11.59 1.50 18.10
C MET A 131 12.29 0.24 17.59
N GLN A 132 13.58 0.08 17.91
CA GLN A 132 14.38 -1.04 17.47
C GLN A 132 14.46 -2.12 18.54
N VAL A 133 14.09 -3.34 18.14
CA VAL A 133 14.12 -4.53 19.00
C VAL A 133 14.87 -5.66 18.30
N SER A 134 15.42 -6.59 19.04
CA SER A 134 16.13 -7.73 18.47
C SER A 134 15.78 -9.04 19.14
N SER A 135 16.06 -10.12 18.41
CA SER A 135 16.07 -11.47 18.95
C SER A 135 17.46 -11.84 19.49
N ASP A 136 17.54 -12.90 20.28
CA ASP A 136 18.81 -13.47 20.77
C ASP A 136 19.79 -13.85 19.64
N ASN A 137 19.30 -14.01 18.41
CA ASN A 137 20.09 -14.34 17.22
C ASN A 137 20.53 -13.11 16.42
N GLU A 138 20.47 -11.91 16.98
CA GLU A 138 20.86 -10.64 16.35
C GLU A 138 20.03 -10.25 15.11
N PHE A 139 18.79 -10.73 15.00
CA PHE A 139 17.85 -10.22 14.01
C PHE A 139 17.10 -9.02 14.57
N TYR A 140 17.17 -7.90 13.87
CA TYR A 140 16.58 -6.62 14.27
C TYR A 140 15.22 -6.42 13.64
N PHE A 141 14.30 -5.85 14.44
CA PHE A 141 12.96 -5.44 14.00
C PHE A 141 12.69 -4.02 14.45
N ARG A 142 11.92 -3.28 13.67
CA ARG A 142 11.51 -1.93 13.99
C ARG A 142 10.00 -1.80 13.96
N THR A 143 9.43 -1.04 14.90
CA THR A 143 7.99 -0.73 14.88
C THR A 143 7.66 0.25 13.76
N ILE A 144 6.58 -0.02 13.03
CA ILE A 144 6.12 0.85 11.94
C ILE A 144 5.40 2.07 12.50
N ASN A 145 4.51 1.85 13.47
CA ASN A 145 3.67 2.88 14.05
C ASN A 145 4.14 3.21 15.48
N PRO A 146 3.88 4.44 15.96
CA PRO A 146 4.10 4.77 17.36
C PRO A 146 3.11 4.01 18.24
N VAL A 147 3.52 3.73 19.48
CA VAL A 147 2.71 3.06 20.50
C VAL A 147 2.26 4.09 21.53
N ASP A 148 0.98 4.36 21.60
CA ASP A 148 0.40 5.29 22.56
C ASP A 148 -0.48 4.52 23.56
N PHE A 149 0.04 4.28 24.74
CA PHE A 149 -0.67 3.54 25.79
C PHE A 149 -1.84 4.29 26.42
N ARG A 150 -1.94 5.60 26.19
CA ARG A 150 -3.02 6.45 26.74
C ARG A 150 -4.37 6.23 26.05
N PHE A 151 -4.34 5.67 24.85
CA PHE A 151 -5.54 5.48 24.04
C PHE A 151 -5.76 4.01 23.76
N SER A 152 -7.02 3.61 23.88
CA SER A 152 -7.48 2.29 23.44
C SER A 152 -8.55 2.50 22.37
N SER A 153 -8.42 1.81 21.26
CA SER A 153 -9.41 1.81 20.20
C SER A 153 -9.67 0.39 19.71
N SER A 154 -10.70 0.22 18.93
CA SER A 154 -11.04 -1.06 18.34
C SER A 154 -9.99 -1.56 17.32
N PHE A 155 -9.23 -0.64 16.73
CA PHE A 155 -8.12 -0.97 15.81
C PHE A 155 -6.78 -1.09 16.49
N ASP A 156 -6.65 -0.53 17.70
CA ASP A 156 -5.44 -0.54 18.52
C ASP A 156 -5.87 -0.71 20.00
N PRO A 157 -6.37 -1.91 20.38
CA PRO A 157 -6.85 -2.16 21.71
C PRO A 157 -5.70 -2.20 22.70
N THR A 158 -5.93 -1.63 23.90
CA THR A 158 -5.03 -1.77 25.05
C THR A 158 -5.63 -2.80 25.99
N GLU A 159 -4.93 -3.90 26.17
CA GLU A 159 -5.30 -4.92 27.17
C GLU A 159 -4.77 -4.51 28.54
N ILE A 160 -5.59 -4.65 29.58
CA ILE A 160 -5.26 -4.29 30.95
C ILE A 160 -5.38 -5.55 31.80
N SER A 161 -4.35 -5.88 32.57
CA SER A 161 -4.39 -6.96 33.55
C SER A 161 -3.67 -6.55 34.86
N ILE A 162 -3.95 -7.26 35.94
CA ILE A 162 -3.31 -7.04 37.24
C ILE A 162 -1.95 -7.70 37.19
N HIS A 163 -0.90 -6.96 37.61
CA HIS A 163 0.46 -7.48 37.67
C HIS A 163 0.83 -7.91 39.10
N SER A 164 0.64 -7.03 40.07
CA SER A 164 0.96 -7.30 41.45
C SER A 164 -0.09 -6.72 42.42
N GLU A 165 -0.27 -7.41 43.54
CA GLU A 165 -1.19 -7.02 44.59
C GLU A 165 -0.42 -6.90 45.90
N TYR A 166 -0.81 -5.96 46.75
CA TYR A 166 -0.32 -5.88 48.13
C TYR A 166 -0.90 -7.00 48.99
N PRO A 167 -0.29 -7.32 50.16
CA PRO A 167 -0.79 -8.36 51.07
C PRO A 167 -2.22 -8.11 51.62
N ASP A 168 -2.70 -6.89 51.51
CA ASP A 168 -4.07 -6.47 51.90
C ASP A 168 -5.10 -6.67 50.79
N GLY A 169 -4.67 -7.15 49.61
CA GLY A 169 -5.53 -7.38 48.45
C GLY A 169 -5.76 -6.14 47.59
N SER A 170 -5.12 -5.02 47.90
CA SER A 170 -5.12 -3.84 46.99
C SER A 170 -4.12 -4.04 45.86
N ILE A 171 -4.45 -3.48 44.68
CA ILE A 171 -3.61 -3.61 43.49
C ILE A 171 -2.44 -2.62 43.58
N GLU A 172 -1.23 -3.10 43.38
CA GLU A 172 -0.03 -2.28 43.34
C GLU A 172 0.29 -1.78 41.92
N TYR A 173 0.35 -2.71 40.95
CA TYR A 173 0.64 -2.39 39.57
C TYR A 173 -0.32 -3.11 38.60
N TYR A 174 -0.72 -2.39 37.59
CA TYR A 174 -1.36 -2.93 36.41
C TYR A 174 -0.33 -3.12 35.30
N ILE A 175 -0.49 -4.16 34.49
CA ILE A 175 0.24 -4.32 33.24
C ILE A 175 -0.68 -3.97 32.09
N ILE A 176 -0.24 -3.06 31.25
CA ILE A 176 -0.92 -2.70 30.01
C ILE A 176 -0.15 -3.26 28.83
N LYS A 177 -0.87 -3.81 27.87
CA LYS A 177 -0.31 -4.45 26.70
C LYS A 177 -0.92 -3.88 25.42
N LYS A 178 -0.09 -3.64 24.41
CA LYS A 178 -0.47 -3.29 23.06
C LYS A 178 0.26 -4.13 22.04
N THR A 179 -0.46 -4.57 21.01
CA THR A 179 0.12 -5.31 19.89
C THR A 179 0.36 -4.35 18.72
N VAL A 180 1.60 -4.29 18.24
CA VAL A 180 2.02 -3.39 17.16
C VAL A 180 2.75 -4.16 16.08
N LYS A 181 2.56 -3.77 14.84
CA LYS A 181 3.29 -4.35 13.71
C LYS A 181 4.71 -3.83 13.65
N ALA A 182 5.65 -4.75 13.52
CA ALA A 182 7.05 -4.48 13.28
C ALA A 182 7.53 -5.16 12.00
N VAL A 183 8.54 -4.54 11.39
CA VAL A 183 9.18 -5.03 10.17
C VAL A 183 10.64 -5.29 10.48
N ALA A 184 11.15 -6.41 9.97
CA ALA A 184 12.55 -6.75 10.11
C ALA A 184 13.44 -5.70 9.43
N GLY A 185 14.57 -5.39 10.04
CA GLY A 185 15.58 -4.52 9.49
C GLY A 185 16.41 -3.81 10.54
N GLU A 186 17.72 -3.88 10.35
CA GLU A 186 18.70 -3.11 11.12
C GLU A 186 18.72 -1.66 10.59
N ILE A 187 18.58 -0.68 11.48
CA ILE A 187 18.67 0.73 11.11
C ILE A 187 20.14 1.13 11.06
N ARG A 188 20.57 1.69 9.94
CA ARG A 188 21.91 2.29 9.77
C ARG A 188 21.81 3.73 9.38
N THR A 189 22.85 4.48 9.73
CA THR A 189 22.98 5.90 9.43
C THR A 189 24.30 6.15 8.74
N GLU A 190 24.24 6.85 7.60
CA GLU A 190 25.42 7.32 6.87
C GLU A 190 25.33 8.82 6.65
N GLU A 191 26.49 9.49 6.67
CA GLU A 191 26.60 10.92 6.45
C GLU A 191 27.35 11.19 5.15
N PHE A 192 26.83 12.14 4.36
CA PHE A 192 27.39 12.54 3.07
C PHE A 192 27.61 14.03 3.03
N GLU A 193 28.83 14.45 2.80
CA GLU A 193 29.18 15.87 2.67
C GLU A 193 29.01 16.35 1.22
N PHE A 194 28.29 17.44 1.05
CA PHE A 194 28.09 18.13 -0.23
C PHE A 194 28.76 19.50 -0.21
N GLY A 195 29.56 19.75 -1.23
CA GLY A 195 30.15 21.07 -1.50
C GLY A 195 29.28 21.91 -2.44
N GLU A 196 29.88 22.44 -3.51
CA GLU A 196 29.12 23.16 -4.53
C GLU A 196 28.06 22.28 -5.19
N SER A 197 26.90 22.90 -5.47
CA SER A 197 25.75 22.20 -6.06
C SER A 197 26.06 21.63 -7.45
N LYS A 198 25.72 20.38 -7.66
CA LYS A 198 25.81 19.68 -8.95
C LYS A 198 24.42 19.22 -9.39
N VAL A 199 24.10 19.47 -10.66
CA VAL A 199 22.83 19.08 -11.26
C VAL A 199 22.71 17.55 -11.27
N TYR A 200 21.59 17.05 -10.75
CA TYR A 200 21.32 15.60 -10.62
C TYR A 200 22.41 14.85 -9.85
N ASP A 201 22.92 15.45 -8.78
CA ASP A 201 23.94 14.81 -7.96
C ASP A 201 23.45 13.49 -7.38
N LYS A 202 24.38 12.57 -7.15
CA LYS A 202 24.08 11.19 -6.79
C LYS A 202 24.99 10.72 -5.67
N ILE A 203 24.42 10.02 -4.72
CA ILE A 203 25.14 9.28 -3.69
C ILE A 203 24.79 7.81 -3.77
N VAL A 204 25.70 6.97 -3.34
CA VAL A 204 25.52 5.52 -3.29
C VAL A 204 25.70 5.08 -1.86
N LEU A 205 24.68 4.45 -1.31
CA LEU A 205 24.75 3.87 0.03
C LEU A 205 25.70 2.65 0.02
N ASN A 206 26.48 2.52 1.07
CA ASN A 206 27.55 1.50 1.13
C ASN A 206 27.00 0.08 1.26
N ASP A 207 25.89 -0.08 1.94
CA ASP A 207 25.30 -1.39 2.20
C ASP A 207 24.44 -1.89 1.01
N PRO A 208 24.53 -3.17 0.68
CA PRO A 208 23.59 -3.83 -0.21
C PRO A 208 22.28 -4.19 0.55
N ASN A 209 21.24 -4.57 -0.19
CA ASN A 209 20.00 -5.12 0.35
C ASN A 209 19.21 -4.15 1.26
N ILE A 210 19.24 -2.88 0.92
CA ILE A 210 18.44 -1.87 1.60
C ILE A 210 16.96 -2.10 1.28
N SER A 211 16.14 -2.28 2.31
CA SER A 211 14.70 -2.45 2.17
C SER A 211 13.97 -1.12 1.99
N GLU A 212 14.41 -0.08 2.71
CA GLU A 212 13.76 1.23 2.75
C GLU A 212 14.72 2.32 3.21
N VAL A 213 14.60 3.50 2.63
CA VAL A 213 15.22 4.72 3.16
C VAL A 213 14.22 5.37 4.13
N ILE A 214 14.55 5.41 5.41
CA ILE A 214 13.65 5.88 6.49
C ILE A 214 13.55 7.40 6.49
N SER A 215 14.71 8.08 6.46
CA SER A 215 14.77 9.53 6.46
C SER A 215 16.07 10.05 5.86
N VAL A 216 16.00 11.18 5.21
CA VAL A 216 17.15 11.97 4.76
C VAL A 216 16.98 13.37 5.29
N THR A 217 17.94 13.84 6.10
CA THR A 217 17.91 15.15 6.74
C THR A 217 19.19 15.92 6.45
N ASP A 218 19.08 17.21 6.24
CA ASP A 218 20.26 18.08 6.06
C ASP A 218 20.73 18.70 7.39
N SER A 219 21.86 19.38 7.37
CA SER A 219 22.44 20.05 8.55
C SER A 219 21.53 21.14 9.15
N ASP A 220 20.57 21.64 8.39
CA ASP A 220 19.58 22.62 8.85
C ASP A 220 18.29 21.94 9.37
N SER A 221 18.31 20.61 9.55
CA SER A 221 17.17 19.80 9.97
C SER A 221 15.99 19.78 9.00
N ASN A 222 16.19 20.15 7.73
CA ASN A 222 15.16 19.99 6.72
C ASN A 222 15.08 18.54 6.28
N ILE A 223 13.86 18.07 6.04
CA ILE A 223 13.58 16.70 5.62
C ILE A 223 13.53 16.64 4.10
N TRP A 224 14.33 15.78 3.51
CA TRP A 224 14.27 15.44 2.09
C TRP A 224 13.29 14.28 1.91
N ARG A 225 12.40 14.39 0.91
CA ARG A 225 11.33 13.41 0.68
C ARG A 225 11.64 12.52 -0.51
N GLU A 226 11.44 11.21 -0.32
CA GLU A 226 11.48 10.27 -1.45
C GLU A 226 10.21 10.41 -2.28
N VAL A 227 10.40 10.51 -3.62
CA VAL A 227 9.31 10.61 -4.58
C VAL A 227 9.48 9.55 -5.69
N PRO A 228 8.40 9.08 -6.32
CA PRO A 228 8.48 8.16 -7.45
C PRO A 228 9.23 8.75 -8.66
N PHE A 229 9.09 10.06 -8.88
CA PHE A 229 9.77 10.81 -9.95
C PHE A 229 10.00 12.26 -9.50
N LEU A 230 11.13 12.83 -9.92
CA LEU A 230 11.59 14.14 -9.43
C LEU A 230 10.65 15.32 -9.74
N ALA A 231 9.80 15.22 -10.75
CA ALA A 231 8.82 16.26 -11.08
C ALA A 231 7.60 16.28 -10.14
N GLN A 232 7.44 15.30 -9.24
CA GLN A 232 6.35 15.29 -8.26
C GLN A 232 6.70 16.22 -7.09
N ASP A 233 6.02 17.35 -7.00
CA ASP A 233 6.21 18.36 -5.95
C ASP A 233 5.32 18.16 -4.71
N LEU A 234 4.18 17.48 -4.88
CA LEU A 234 3.25 17.16 -3.80
C LEU A 234 3.52 15.78 -3.23
N VAL A 235 3.92 15.73 -1.97
CA VAL A 235 4.25 14.48 -1.27
C VAL A 235 3.18 14.19 -0.20
N PRO A 236 2.60 12.98 -0.17
CA PRO A 236 1.66 12.61 0.87
C PRO A 236 2.36 12.46 2.23
N VAL A 237 1.90 13.20 3.22
CA VAL A 237 2.43 13.19 4.58
C VAL A 237 1.33 12.79 5.56
N ALA A 238 1.67 11.90 6.50
CA ALA A 238 0.77 11.52 7.58
C ALA A 238 0.91 12.50 8.75
N MET A 239 -0.13 13.27 9.03
CA MET A 239 -0.19 14.16 10.19
C MET A 239 -0.98 13.49 11.32
N ARG A 240 -0.52 13.59 12.57
CA ARG A 240 -1.27 13.08 13.72
C ARG A 240 -2.62 13.79 13.85
N ASN A 241 -3.68 13.04 14.07
CA ASN A 241 -5.03 13.58 14.29
C ASN A 241 -5.18 14.09 15.73
N ILE A 242 -4.64 15.28 16.01
CA ILE A 242 -4.68 15.91 17.34
C ILE A 242 -5.45 17.22 17.30
N PRO A 243 -6.04 17.67 18.44
CA PRO A 243 -6.84 18.90 18.50
C PRO A 243 -6.09 20.18 18.11
N TYR A 244 -4.75 20.15 18.12
CA TYR A 244 -3.92 21.27 17.72
C TYR A 244 -4.07 21.61 16.22
N TYR A 245 -4.22 20.60 15.35
CA TYR A 245 -4.37 20.79 13.92
C TYR A 245 -5.83 20.96 13.50
N ASP A 246 -6.72 20.10 13.98
CA ASP A 246 -8.14 20.19 13.67
C ASP A 246 -9.00 19.64 14.83
N LYS A 247 -9.81 20.53 15.42
CA LYS A 247 -10.69 20.19 16.55
C LYS A 247 -11.88 19.30 16.15
N THR A 248 -12.30 19.36 14.89
CA THR A 248 -13.43 18.58 14.38
C THR A 248 -13.04 17.14 14.06
N LEU A 249 -11.93 16.96 13.37
CA LEU A 249 -11.42 15.65 12.97
C LEU A 249 -10.80 14.90 14.16
N SER A 250 -10.22 15.60 15.12
CA SER A 250 -9.60 15.00 16.31
C SER A 250 -10.56 14.22 17.22
N LYS A 251 -11.88 14.40 17.08
CA LYS A 251 -12.89 13.58 17.76
C LYS A 251 -12.82 12.11 17.33
N TYR A 252 -12.34 11.85 16.13
CA TYR A 252 -12.25 10.52 15.51
C TYR A 252 -10.84 9.93 15.57
N ARG A 253 -9.96 10.47 16.41
CA ARG A 253 -8.55 10.04 16.53
C ARG A 253 -8.38 8.56 16.90
N LEU A 254 -9.38 7.95 17.53
CA LEU A 254 -9.35 6.55 17.94
C LEU A 254 -9.53 5.60 16.74
N SER A 255 -10.39 5.95 15.81
CA SER A 255 -10.62 5.20 14.56
C SER A 255 -9.67 5.63 13.45
N THR A 256 -9.28 6.92 13.43
CA THR A 256 -8.44 7.53 12.40
C THR A 256 -7.31 8.33 13.05
N PRO A 257 -6.22 7.67 13.46
CA PRO A 257 -5.15 8.30 14.22
C PRO A 257 -4.31 9.29 13.41
N TYR A 258 -4.30 9.17 12.07
CA TYR A 258 -3.56 10.05 11.16
C TYR A 258 -4.48 10.64 10.09
N ILE A 259 -4.22 11.89 9.74
CA ILE A 259 -4.83 12.59 8.62
C ILE A 259 -3.82 12.62 7.46
N LEU A 260 -4.28 12.27 6.27
CA LEU A 260 -3.50 12.41 5.05
C LEU A 260 -3.46 13.87 4.61
N SER A 261 -2.29 14.43 4.52
CA SER A 261 -2.05 15.79 4.01
C SER A 261 -1.04 15.76 2.87
N TYR A 262 -0.99 16.80 2.07
CA TYR A 262 0.01 16.97 1.02
C TYR A 262 0.92 18.13 1.38
N GLU A 263 2.21 17.85 1.36
CA GLU A 263 3.26 18.86 1.54
C GLU A 263 3.90 19.14 0.17
N GLN A 264 3.96 20.39 -0.21
CA GLN A 264 4.74 20.81 -1.37
C GLN A 264 6.17 21.04 -0.93
N THR A 265 7.11 20.31 -1.51
CA THR A 265 8.53 20.42 -1.17
C THR A 265 9.41 20.41 -2.40
N ASP A 266 10.43 21.25 -2.39
CA ASP A 266 11.50 21.24 -3.39
C ASP A 266 12.62 20.26 -3.03
N LYS A 267 12.73 19.88 -1.73
CA LYS A 267 13.75 18.96 -1.23
C LYS A 267 13.28 17.51 -1.40
N ARG A 268 13.60 16.94 -2.53
CA ARG A 268 13.14 15.61 -2.91
C ARG A 268 14.21 14.83 -3.65
N PHE A 269 14.12 13.51 -3.58
CA PHE A 269 15.04 12.59 -4.21
C PHE A 269 14.31 11.34 -4.73
N ILE A 270 14.97 10.63 -5.61
CA ILE A 270 14.56 9.30 -6.08
C ILE A 270 15.63 8.27 -5.72
N THR A 271 15.22 7.04 -5.48
CA THR A 271 16.12 5.92 -5.26
C THR A 271 16.16 5.01 -6.46
N ARG A 272 17.34 4.53 -6.81
CA ARG A 272 17.56 3.58 -7.89
C ARG A 272 18.41 2.41 -7.37
N LEU A 273 18.14 1.23 -7.91
CA LEU A 273 18.90 0.04 -7.60
C LEU A 273 20.01 -0.15 -8.63
N ARG A 274 21.23 -0.37 -8.16
CA ARG A 274 22.39 -0.64 -8.99
C ARG A 274 22.59 -2.14 -9.25
N LYS A 275 23.52 -2.46 -10.14
CA LYS A 275 23.89 -3.85 -10.48
C LYS A 275 24.42 -4.65 -9.27
N ASP A 276 25.08 -3.97 -8.34
CA ASP A 276 25.67 -4.51 -7.12
C ASP A 276 24.69 -4.59 -5.93
N ASP A 277 23.38 -4.44 -6.18
CA ASP A 277 22.31 -4.40 -5.19
C ASP A 277 22.40 -3.24 -4.18
N ARG A 278 23.26 -2.26 -4.45
CA ARG A 278 23.31 -1.01 -3.68
C ARG A 278 22.28 -0.03 -4.17
N THR A 279 21.81 0.79 -3.24
CA THR A 279 20.85 1.85 -3.54
C THR A 279 21.57 3.16 -3.87
N GLU A 280 21.28 3.71 -5.03
CA GLU A 280 21.71 5.05 -5.46
C GLU A 280 20.57 6.03 -5.15
N ILE A 281 20.89 7.13 -4.49
CA ILE A 281 19.98 8.26 -4.26
C ILE A 281 20.37 9.35 -5.26
N GLN A 282 19.41 9.81 -6.04
CA GLN A 282 19.58 10.90 -7.01
C GLN A 282 18.72 12.10 -6.64
N PHE A 283 19.33 13.28 -6.59
CA PHE A 283 18.70 14.55 -6.29
C PHE A 283 18.26 15.29 -7.56
N GLY A 284 17.63 16.45 -7.35
CA GLY A 284 17.12 17.28 -8.43
C GLY A 284 18.18 18.11 -9.17
N SER A 285 17.72 19.06 -9.96
CA SER A 285 18.56 19.95 -10.78
C SER A 285 18.55 21.40 -10.32
N GLY A 286 17.59 21.80 -9.44
CA GLY A 286 17.44 23.17 -9.00
C GLY A 286 18.52 23.62 -8.01
N LEU A 287 19.01 24.83 -8.19
CA LEU A 287 19.95 25.47 -7.28
C LEU A 287 19.19 26.16 -6.15
N SER A 288 19.68 26.05 -4.92
CA SER A 288 18.97 26.57 -3.74
C SER A 288 18.89 28.10 -3.66
N TYR A 289 19.76 28.80 -4.38
CA TYR A 289 19.91 30.26 -4.35
C TYR A 289 19.26 30.98 -5.55
N GLU A 290 18.76 30.26 -6.54
CA GLU A 290 18.12 30.83 -7.72
C GLU A 290 16.59 30.69 -7.65
N SER A 291 15.86 31.73 -8.04
CA SER A 291 14.41 31.66 -8.14
C SER A 291 13.99 31.06 -9.48
N ASP A 292 12.88 30.32 -9.48
CA ASP A 292 12.34 29.70 -10.71
C ASP A 292 11.91 30.76 -11.75
N GLU A 293 11.55 31.96 -11.30
CA GLU A 293 11.14 33.06 -12.17
C GLU A 293 12.29 33.63 -13.01
N GLU A 294 13.52 33.56 -12.50
CA GLU A 294 14.72 33.98 -13.24
C GLU A 294 15.17 32.95 -14.27
N ILE A 295 14.83 31.68 -14.05
CA ILE A 295 15.30 30.53 -14.86
C ILE A 295 14.35 30.19 -15.98
N VAL A 296 13.03 30.34 -15.76
CA VAL A 296 11.98 30.12 -16.78
C VAL A 296 11.22 31.43 -16.98
N PRO A 297 11.73 32.34 -17.79
CA PRO A 297 11.01 33.59 -18.05
C PRO A 297 9.65 33.26 -18.67
N ASN A 298 8.57 33.73 -18.03
CA ASN A 298 7.24 33.61 -18.59
C ASN A 298 7.19 34.34 -19.94
N PRO A 299 6.87 33.69 -21.06
CA PRO A 299 6.81 34.33 -22.38
C PRO A 299 5.93 35.59 -22.40
N TYR A 300 4.90 35.65 -21.55
CA TYR A 300 4.04 36.83 -21.41
C TYR A 300 4.75 37.99 -20.71
N ASN A 301 5.60 37.73 -19.72
CA ASN A 301 6.34 38.78 -19.01
C ASN A 301 7.47 39.35 -19.88
N ILE A 302 8.08 38.51 -20.73
CA ILE A 302 9.07 38.95 -21.72
C ILE A 302 8.42 39.89 -22.75
N ALA A 303 7.21 39.58 -23.19
CA ALA A 303 6.50 40.41 -24.18
C ALA A 303 6.05 41.78 -23.63
N ILE A 304 5.80 41.88 -22.31
CA ILE A 304 5.38 43.14 -21.66
C ILE A 304 6.56 44.07 -21.41
N GLY A 305 7.78 43.55 -21.21
CA GLY A 305 9.00 44.30 -20.93
C GLY A 305 9.85 44.65 -22.16
N LEU A 306 9.49 44.18 -23.34
CA LEU A 306 10.23 44.49 -24.57
C LEU A 306 9.83 45.88 -25.09
N ASP A 307 10.82 46.76 -25.27
CA ASP A 307 10.67 47.99 -26.06
C ASP A 307 10.06 47.66 -27.42
N TYR A 308 9.22 48.53 -27.93
CA TYR A 308 8.44 48.40 -29.16
C TYR A 308 9.23 47.96 -30.40
N PHE A 309 10.56 47.93 -30.34
CA PHE A 309 11.47 47.59 -31.45
C PHE A 309 12.27 46.32 -31.26
N LYS A 310 12.14 45.60 -30.14
CA LYS A 310 12.82 44.28 -29.96
C LYS A 310 11.87 43.15 -30.27
N ARG A 311 12.27 42.28 -31.19
CA ARG A 311 11.55 41.04 -31.50
C ARG A 311 11.86 39.99 -30.43
N VAL A 312 10.89 39.12 -30.16
CA VAL A 312 11.05 37.93 -29.26
C VAL A 312 12.22 37.05 -29.71
N GLU A 313 12.55 37.09 -31.00
CA GLU A 313 13.67 36.37 -31.61
C GLU A 313 15.06 36.88 -31.16
N ASP A 314 15.14 38.13 -30.65
CA ASP A 314 16.38 38.75 -30.16
C ASP A 314 16.66 38.40 -28.68
N VAL A 315 15.75 37.71 -27.98
CA VAL A 315 15.96 37.24 -26.61
C VAL A 315 16.45 35.81 -26.69
N SER A 316 17.74 35.63 -26.51
CA SER A 316 18.36 34.29 -26.42
C SER A 316 17.84 33.59 -25.16
N ILE A 317 16.89 32.65 -25.32
CA ILE A 317 16.53 31.72 -24.27
C ILE A 317 17.60 30.64 -24.29
N ASP A 318 18.44 30.59 -23.26
CA ASP A 318 19.40 29.51 -23.11
C ASP A 318 18.67 28.23 -22.65
N PRO A 319 18.58 27.18 -23.51
CA PRO A 319 17.94 25.92 -23.14
C PRO A 319 18.62 25.23 -21.96
N MET A 320 19.88 25.54 -21.66
CA MET A 320 20.61 24.99 -20.52
C MET A 320 20.01 25.45 -19.17
N ASN A 321 19.36 26.59 -19.11
CA ASN A 321 18.73 27.07 -17.88
C ASN A 321 17.56 26.21 -17.42
N PHE A 322 16.90 25.48 -18.31
CA PHE A 322 15.88 24.48 -17.91
C PHE A 322 16.42 23.35 -17.02
N LEU A 323 17.71 23.08 -17.09
CA LEU A 323 18.35 22.07 -16.26
C LEU A 323 18.50 22.49 -14.79
N TYR A 324 18.39 23.78 -14.49
CA TYR A 324 18.59 24.35 -13.15
C TYR A 324 17.27 24.69 -12.43
N THR A 325 16.13 24.41 -13.03
CA THR A 325 14.82 24.75 -12.44
C THR A 325 14.51 23.86 -11.24
N LYS A 326 13.78 24.39 -10.25
CA LYS A 326 13.26 23.63 -9.11
C LYS A 326 12.13 22.66 -9.48
N THR A 327 11.66 22.68 -10.73
CA THR A 327 10.63 21.76 -11.24
C THR A 327 10.97 20.30 -10.98
N TYR A 328 12.26 19.93 -11.04
CA TYR A 328 12.73 18.59 -10.72
C TYR A 328 13.32 18.48 -9.31
N GLY A 329 13.02 19.42 -8.42
CA GLY A 329 13.53 19.49 -7.06
C GLY A 329 14.92 20.13 -6.98
N GLN A 330 15.34 20.43 -5.76
CA GLN A 330 16.65 21.01 -5.48
C GLN A 330 17.75 19.96 -5.45
N THR A 331 18.99 20.40 -5.62
CA THR A 331 20.19 19.61 -5.34
C THR A 331 20.78 20.06 -4.00
N PRO A 332 21.37 19.15 -3.18
CA PRO A 332 22.06 19.54 -1.95
C PRO A 332 23.27 20.41 -2.26
N SER A 333 23.51 21.44 -1.46
CA SER A 333 24.66 22.34 -1.59
C SER A 333 25.18 22.79 -0.22
N ASN A 334 26.49 22.72 -0.01
CA ASN A 334 27.16 23.15 1.21
C ASN A 334 26.50 22.64 2.49
N THR A 335 26.14 21.36 2.51
CA THR A 335 25.41 20.71 3.61
C THR A 335 25.89 19.28 3.81
N VAL A 336 25.65 18.76 5.01
CA VAL A 336 25.84 17.34 5.30
C VAL A 336 24.46 16.68 5.34
N LEU A 337 24.25 15.65 4.52
CA LEU A 337 23.04 14.85 4.54
C LEU A 337 23.24 13.62 5.42
N THR A 338 22.38 13.47 6.40
CA THR A 338 22.29 12.28 7.23
C THR A 338 21.19 11.39 6.68
N VAL A 339 21.58 10.23 6.16
CA VAL A 339 20.67 9.23 5.58
C VAL A 339 20.49 8.08 6.56
N LYS A 340 19.26 7.86 7.01
CA LYS A 340 18.87 6.68 7.80
C LYS A 340 18.14 5.70 6.90
N TYR A 341 18.57 4.43 6.91
CA TYR A 341 17.97 3.37 6.10
C TYR A 341 17.90 2.05 6.86
N SER A 342 17.10 1.13 6.38
CA SER A 342 16.90 -0.19 6.96
C SER A 342 17.46 -1.27 6.05
N LEU A 343 18.25 -2.18 6.61
CA LEU A 343 18.75 -3.37 5.94
C LEU A 343 17.82 -4.54 6.20
N ALA A 344 17.65 -5.43 5.22
CA ALA A 344 16.87 -6.66 5.38
C ALA A 344 17.70 -7.89 4.99
N ASN A 345 17.49 -9.00 5.71
CA ASN A 345 18.14 -10.29 5.46
C ASN A 345 17.18 -11.36 4.88
N GLY A 346 15.98 -10.93 4.47
CA GLY A 346 15.04 -11.76 3.73
C GLY A 346 14.47 -12.93 4.54
N MET A 347 14.57 -14.15 4.01
CA MET A 347 13.97 -15.35 4.60
C MET A 347 14.54 -15.69 5.99
N ASN A 348 15.77 -15.33 6.30
CA ASN A 348 16.41 -15.60 7.58
C ASN A 348 15.74 -14.87 8.76
N GLU A 349 15.00 -13.79 8.45
CA GLU A 349 14.28 -12.99 9.44
C GLU A 349 12.90 -13.57 9.80
N ASN A 350 12.49 -14.70 9.20
CA ASN A 350 11.28 -15.43 9.60
C ASN A 350 11.57 -16.25 10.88
N ILE A 351 11.67 -15.56 12.01
CA ILE A 351 12.01 -16.15 13.29
C ILE A 351 10.81 -16.71 14.03
N ARG A 352 11.07 -17.57 15.02
CA ARG A 352 10.03 -18.25 15.82
C ARG A 352 9.35 -17.29 16.79
N SER A 353 8.20 -17.71 17.31
CA SER A 353 7.51 -17.02 18.41
C SER A 353 8.36 -16.97 19.68
N ASN A 354 8.14 -15.95 20.50
CA ASN A 354 8.78 -15.70 21.80
C ASN A 354 10.32 -15.62 21.75
N THR A 355 10.87 -15.06 20.65
CA THR A 355 12.32 -14.89 20.49
C THR A 355 12.76 -13.43 20.46
N ILE A 356 11.83 -12.48 20.27
CA ILE A 356 12.12 -11.04 20.28
C ILE A 356 11.84 -10.51 21.68
N ASN A 357 12.89 -10.26 22.43
CA ASN A 357 12.81 -9.85 23.84
C ASN A 357 13.78 -8.74 24.21
N ILE A 358 14.66 -8.31 23.32
CA ILE A 358 15.69 -7.30 23.57
C ILE A 358 15.26 -5.98 22.94
N ILE A 359 15.28 -4.90 23.72
CA ILE A 359 15.07 -3.53 23.25
C ILE A 359 16.43 -2.89 23.03
N ASN A 360 16.72 -2.49 21.79
CA ASN A 360 18.00 -1.88 21.41
C ASN A 360 17.93 -0.35 21.47
N GLU A 361 16.89 0.23 20.86
CA GLU A 361 16.71 1.67 20.81
C GLU A 361 15.23 2.01 20.97
N ILE A 362 14.93 2.92 21.90
CA ILE A 362 13.57 3.37 22.19
C ILE A 362 13.56 4.89 22.39
N SER A 363 12.70 5.58 21.66
CA SER A 363 12.40 6.99 21.87
C SER A 363 11.05 7.13 22.57
N ILE A 364 11.04 7.72 23.75
CA ILE A 364 9.86 7.86 24.60
C ILE A 364 9.51 9.34 24.73
N ILE A 365 8.29 9.70 24.35
CA ILE A 365 7.71 11.01 24.63
C ILE A 365 6.88 10.90 25.91
N ASN A 366 7.22 11.70 26.91
CA ASN A 366 6.39 11.83 28.10
C ASN A 366 5.37 12.97 27.86
N PRO A 367 4.07 12.65 27.75
CA PRO A 367 3.07 13.66 27.38
C PRO A 367 2.57 14.53 28.52
N PHE A 368 2.88 14.16 29.76
CA PHE A 368 2.43 14.87 30.95
C PHE A 368 3.62 15.26 31.85
N GLU A 369 3.50 16.37 32.55
CA GLU A 369 4.43 16.72 33.63
C GLU A 369 4.18 15.74 34.77
N VAL A 370 5.07 14.76 34.93
CA VAL A 370 5.01 13.78 36.01
C VAL A 370 5.77 14.33 37.20
N THR A 371 5.12 14.30 38.35
CA THR A 371 5.65 14.90 39.60
C THR A 371 6.75 14.04 40.26
N ASP A 372 6.75 12.73 39.97
CA ASP A 372 7.75 11.79 40.54
C ASP A 372 8.64 11.19 39.45
N PRO A 373 9.88 11.67 39.32
CA PRO A 373 10.83 11.17 38.34
C PRO A 373 11.34 9.75 38.64
N VAL A 374 11.31 9.29 39.90
CA VAL A 374 11.79 7.94 40.29
C VAL A 374 10.79 6.89 39.78
N THR A 375 9.52 7.10 40.05
CA THR A 375 8.45 6.22 39.54
C THR A 375 8.42 6.21 38.01
N LEU A 376 8.62 7.36 37.36
CA LEU A 376 8.69 7.43 35.89
C LEU A 376 9.85 6.60 35.34
N GLN A 377 11.02 6.63 35.98
CA GLN A 377 12.16 5.84 35.52
C GLN A 377 11.90 4.34 35.68
N SER A 378 11.34 3.92 36.81
CA SER A 378 10.99 2.49 37.04
C SER A 378 9.95 1.99 35.99
N ILE A 379 9.03 2.87 35.58
CA ILE A 379 8.04 2.55 34.53
C ILE A 379 8.71 2.42 33.16
N ARG A 380 9.64 3.31 32.81
CA ARG A 380 10.42 3.19 31.57
C ARG A 380 11.20 1.89 31.52
N ASP A 381 11.80 1.50 32.65
CA ASP A 381 12.59 0.26 32.77
C ASP A 381 11.69 -0.99 32.76
N SER A 382 10.39 -0.84 32.99
CA SER A 382 9.41 -1.94 32.98
C SER A 382 8.92 -2.30 31.57
N ILE A 383 9.30 -1.52 30.53
CA ILE A 383 8.88 -1.80 29.15
C ILE A 383 9.48 -3.12 28.71
N THR A 384 8.63 -4.03 28.28
CA THR A 384 9.02 -5.34 27.76
C THR A 384 8.36 -5.59 26.42
N VAL A 385 9.02 -6.40 25.61
CA VAL A 385 8.57 -6.74 24.25
C VAL A 385 8.59 -8.24 24.09
N ASN A 386 7.59 -8.77 23.41
CA ASN A 386 7.53 -10.18 23.01
C ASN A 386 6.81 -10.34 21.67
N ASN A 387 7.17 -11.37 20.90
CA ASN A 387 6.43 -11.77 19.70
C ASN A 387 5.65 -13.06 19.98
N PRO A 388 4.32 -12.99 20.18
CA PRO A 388 3.52 -14.19 20.45
C PRO A 388 3.43 -15.12 19.24
N ASN A 389 3.48 -14.56 18.04
CA ASN A 389 3.45 -15.28 16.78
C ASN A 389 4.81 -15.27 16.08
N PRO A 390 5.12 -16.27 15.24
CA PRO A 390 6.33 -16.25 14.45
C PRO A 390 6.32 -15.09 13.44
N ALA A 391 7.49 -14.57 13.13
CA ALA A 391 7.67 -13.60 12.05
C ALA A 391 7.47 -14.29 10.68
N TYR A 392 6.86 -13.57 9.72
CA TYR A 392 6.47 -14.12 8.45
C TYR A 392 6.67 -13.13 7.30
N GLY A 393 6.61 -13.63 6.06
CA GLY A 393 6.63 -12.82 4.85
C GLY A 393 8.02 -12.37 4.39
N GLY A 394 9.07 -12.69 5.14
CA GLY A 394 10.45 -12.49 4.71
C GLY A 394 10.76 -13.37 3.50
N MET A 395 11.22 -12.76 2.41
CA MET A 395 11.61 -13.45 1.17
C MET A 395 12.93 -12.92 0.67
N ASP A 396 13.75 -13.83 0.17
CA ASP A 396 14.99 -13.49 -0.50
C ASP A 396 14.73 -12.83 -1.87
N LYS A 397 15.81 -12.55 -2.59
CA LYS A 397 15.75 -11.87 -3.89
C LYS A 397 14.71 -12.50 -4.82
N LYS A 398 13.79 -11.68 -5.30
CA LYS A 398 12.80 -12.12 -6.28
C LYS A 398 13.48 -12.56 -7.58
N PRO A 399 13.04 -13.68 -8.19
CA PRO A 399 13.46 -14.06 -9.53
C PRO A 399 13.15 -12.96 -10.55
N LEU A 400 13.97 -12.83 -11.59
CA LEU A 400 13.79 -11.80 -12.62
C LEU A 400 12.44 -11.90 -13.33
N ASP A 401 11.93 -13.12 -13.50
CA ASP A 401 10.62 -13.35 -14.13
C ASP A 401 9.46 -12.75 -13.32
N ILE A 402 9.51 -12.85 -11.99
CA ILE A 402 8.49 -12.23 -11.12
C ILE A 402 8.56 -10.71 -11.22
N ILE A 403 9.76 -10.13 -11.22
CA ILE A 403 9.94 -8.67 -11.37
C ILE A 403 9.41 -8.20 -12.73
N ARG A 404 9.61 -8.99 -13.79
CA ARG A 404 9.10 -8.71 -15.14
C ARG A 404 7.57 -8.66 -15.15
N GLU A 405 6.93 -9.69 -14.58
CA GLU A 405 5.46 -9.76 -14.50
C GLU A 405 4.88 -8.63 -13.65
N GLU A 406 5.49 -8.34 -12.50
CA GLU A 406 5.08 -7.22 -11.64
C GLU A 406 5.22 -5.86 -12.35
N ALA A 407 6.28 -5.65 -13.11
CA ALA A 407 6.48 -4.42 -13.90
C ALA A 407 5.43 -4.29 -15.02
N MET A 408 5.11 -5.38 -15.71
CA MET A 408 4.05 -5.39 -16.73
C MET A 408 2.67 -5.14 -16.12
N ALA A 409 2.36 -5.78 -15.00
CA ALA A 409 1.10 -5.57 -14.29
C ALA A 409 0.96 -4.13 -13.79
N HIS A 410 2.03 -3.54 -13.26
CA HIS A 410 2.06 -2.14 -12.84
C HIS A 410 1.80 -1.18 -14.00
N PHE A 411 2.45 -1.42 -15.15
CA PHE A 411 2.24 -0.62 -16.35
C PHE A 411 0.82 -0.76 -16.89
N ALA A 412 0.26 -1.97 -16.90
CA ALA A 412 -1.12 -2.20 -17.34
C ALA A 412 -2.14 -1.49 -16.44
N ALA A 413 -1.89 -1.44 -15.13
CA ALA A 413 -2.76 -0.76 -14.15
C ALA A 413 -2.75 0.78 -14.28
N GLN A 414 -1.71 1.37 -14.89
CA GLN A 414 -1.54 2.81 -15.20
C GLN A 414 -1.77 3.79 -14.03
N ASN A 415 -1.76 3.36 -12.78
CA ASN A 415 -1.96 4.17 -11.56
C ASN A 415 -3.13 5.18 -11.62
N ARG A 416 -4.19 4.87 -12.36
CA ARG A 416 -5.40 5.68 -12.45
C ARG A 416 -6.63 4.81 -12.24
N ALA A 417 -7.69 5.38 -11.69
CA ALA A 417 -8.98 4.74 -11.53
C ALA A 417 -9.89 5.17 -12.68
N VAL A 418 -10.38 4.22 -13.47
CA VAL A 418 -11.26 4.44 -14.62
C VAL A 418 -12.56 3.64 -14.47
N THR A 419 -12.45 2.39 -14.01
CA THR A 419 -13.59 1.50 -13.79
C THR A 419 -14.07 1.58 -12.33
N LYS A 420 -15.27 1.10 -12.05
CA LYS A 420 -15.80 0.99 -10.67
C LYS A 420 -14.88 0.15 -9.81
N GLU A 421 -14.39 -0.95 -10.35
CA GLU A 421 -13.49 -1.89 -9.68
C GLU A 421 -12.15 -1.22 -9.33
N ASP A 422 -11.62 -0.33 -10.18
CA ASP A 422 -10.40 0.41 -9.88
C ASP A 422 -10.57 1.30 -8.66
N TYR A 423 -11.68 2.05 -8.58
CA TYR A 423 -11.99 2.89 -7.43
C TYR A 423 -12.16 2.07 -6.14
N ILE A 424 -12.88 0.95 -6.21
CA ILE A 424 -13.06 0.03 -5.08
C ILE A 424 -11.70 -0.51 -4.60
N LEU A 425 -10.87 -0.97 -5.53
CA LEU A 425 -9.52 -1.46 -5.22
C LEU A 425 -8.67 -0.38 -4.55
N ARG A 426 -8.72 0.87 -5.05
CA ARG A 426 -7.99 1.97 -4.44
C ARG A 426 -8.46 2.28 -3.02
N CYS A 427 -9.76 2.21 -2.75
CA CYS A 427 -10.28 2.38 -1.38
C CYS A 427 -9.70 1.33 -0.42
N TYR A 428 -9.64 0.06 -0.84
CA TYR A 428 -9.07 -1.01 -0.01
C TYR A 428 -7.54 -0.95 0.12
N THR A 429 -6.83 -0.32 -0.82
CA THR A 429 -5.38 -0.17 -0.77
C THR A 429 -4.90 1.01 0.07
N MET A 430 -5.81 1.82 0.60
CA MET A 430 -5.44 2.90 1.51
C MET A 430 -4.77 2.35 2.78
N PRO A 431 -3.60 2.90 3.19
CA PRO A 431 -2.90 2.44 4.39
C PRO A 431 -3.77 2.53 5.65
N ALA A 432 -3.82 1.47 6.45
CA ALA A 432 -4.68 1.35 7.64
C ALA A 432 -4.48 2.46 8.69
N LYS A 433 -3.31 3.10 8.73
CA LYS A 433 -3.06 4.27 9.60
C LYS A 433 -3.99 5.47 9.33
N PHE A 434 -4.56 5.56 8.14
CA PHE A 434 -5.54 6.58 7.76
C PHE A 434 -6.99 6.15 7.99
N GLY A 435 -7.19 5.01 8.66
CA GLY A 435 -8.46 4.35 8.86
C GLY A 435 -8.69 3.21 7.87
N SER A 436 -9.62 2.33 8.18
CA SER A 436 -9.95 1.18 7.34
C SER A 436 -11.40 1.20 6.91
N VAL A 437 -11.64 0.83 5.66
CA VAL A 437 -12.97 0.67 5.08
C VAL A 437 -13.32 -0.82 5.04
N ALA A 438 -14.50 -1.18 5.57
CA ALA A 438 -14.98 -2.56 5.56
C ALA A 438 -15.49 -2.97 4.18
N LYS A 439 -16.42 -2.18 3.64
CA LYS A 439 -17.04 -2.41 2.34
C LYS A 439 -17.20 -1.10 1.59
N VAL A 440 -17.09 -1.17 0.25
CA VAL A 440 -17.21 -0.02 -0.66
C VAL A 440 -18.12 -0.38 -1.81
N TYR A 441 -18.99 0.54 -2.18
CA TYR A 441 -19.84 0.43 -3.35
C TYR A 441 -19.83 1.75 -4.12
N ILE A 442 -19.87 1.69 -5.44
CA ILE A 442 -19.86 2.87 -6.30
C ILE A 442 -21.02 2.83 -7.28
N GLU A 443 -21.70 3.96 -7.36
CA GLU A 443 -22.79 4.17 -8.29
C GLU A 443 -22.68 5.55 -8.94
N GLU A 444 -23.19 5.68 -10.16
CA GLU A 444 -23.33 6.97 -10.81
C GLU A 444 -24.33 7.85 -10.04
N ASP A 445 -24.01 9.13 -9.89
CA ASP A 445 -24.92 10.05 -9.20
C ASP A 445 -26.16 10.31 -10.07
N THR A 446 -27.32 10.03 -9.52
CA THR A 446 -28.60 10.25 -10.17
C THR A 446 -29.20 11.55 -9.68
N GLN A 447 -29.25 12.55 -10.52
CA GLN A 447 -29.93 13.82 -10.18
C GLN A 447 -31.44 13.65 -10.30
N ILE A 448 -32.14 14.04 -9.23
CA ILE A 448 -33.60 14.15 -9.24
C ILE A 448 -33.95 15.50 -9.82
N THR A 449 -34.45 15.54 -11.05
CA THR A 449 -34.79 16.78 -11.76
C THR A 449 -36.06 17.44 -11.28
N SER A 450 -36.96 16.71 -10.58
CA SER A 450 -38.15 17.26 -9.91
C SER A 450 -38.63 16.35 -8.79
N TRP A 451 -39.36 16.91 -7.79
CA TRP A 451 -39.92 16.16 -6.68
C TRP A 451 -40.83 14.98 -7.09
N ASN A 452 -41.37 15.02 -8.31
CA ASN A 452 -42.28 14.02 -8.85
C ASN A 452 -41.66 13.20 -9.99
N ALA A 453 -40.38 13.36 -10.28
CA ALA A 453 -39.75 12.65 -11.39
C ALA A 453 -39.39 11.21 -11.01
N ILE A 454 -40.06 10.28 -11.64
CA ILE A 454 -39.73 8.85 -11.59
C ILE A 454 -38.41 8.57 -12.35
N ASP A 455 -38.04 9.46 -13.27
CA ASP A 455 -36.85 9.31 -14.09
C ASP A 455 -35.64 9.96 -13.42
N LYS A 456 -34.76 9.12 -12.92
CA LYS A 456 -33.44 9.51 -12.43
C LYS A 456 -32.54 9.76 -13.65
N VAL A 457 -32.03 10.99 -13.82
CA VAL A 457 -31.07 11.31 -14.86
C VAL A 457 -29.65 11.10 -14.34
N PRO A 458 -28.88 10.15 -14.87
CA PRO A 458 -27.53 9.91 -14.39
C PRO A 458 -26.61 11.09 -14.74
N ASN A 459 -25.85 11.56 -13.77
CA ASN A 459 -24.77 12.51 -14.00
C ASN A 459 -23.47 11.73 -14.23
N LYS A 460 -23.04 11.63 -15.48
CA LYS A 460 -21.87 10.85 -15.90
C LYS A 460 -20.54 11.32 -15.31
N PHE A 461 -20.49 12.52 -14.74
CA PHE A 461 -19.27 13.11 -14.17
C PHE A 461 -19.25 13.09 -12.64
N SER A 462 -20.28 12.58 -12.00
CA SER A 462 -20.37 12.48 -10.56
C SER A 462 -20.61 11.04 -10.14
N LEU A 463 -19.75 10.55 -9.25
CA LEU A 463 -19.81 9.22 -8.68
C LEU A 463 -20.14 9.31 -7.19
N ASN A 464 -21.07 8.51 -6.73
CA ASN A 464 -21.35 8.31 -5.31
C ASN A 464 -20.58 7.08 -4.82
N LEU A 465 -19.68 7.28 -3.89
CA LEU A 465 -18.91 6.27 -3.19
C LEU A 465 -19.56 6.02 -1.83
N TYR A 466 -20.12 4.85 -1.65
CA TYR A 466 -20.75 4.43 -0.39
C TYR A 466 -19.75 3.61 0.42
N THR A 467 -19.57 3.96 1.69
CA THR A 467 -18.58 3.33 2.55
C THR A 467 -19.19 2.85 3.86
N VAL A 468 -18.66 1.75 4.37
CA VAL A 468 -18.94 1.20 5.69
C VAL A 468 -17.62 0.85 6.36
N SER A 469 -17.51 1.07 7.65
CA SER A 469 -16.35 0.70 8.47
C SER A 469 -16.70 -0.42 9.44
N TYR A 470 -15.69 -1.05 10.05
CA TYR A 470 -15.89 -1.98 11.15
C TYR A 470 -15.74 -1.28 12.51
N ASP A 471 -16.53 -1.69 13.49
CA ASP A 471 -16.25 -1.41 14.89
C ASP A 471 -15.24 -2.44 15.47
N GLY A 472 -14.92 -2.31 16.77
CA GLY A 472 -14.01 -3.23 17.46
C GLY A 472 -14.47 -4.68 17.56
N ASN A 473 -15.75 -4.92 17.37
CA ASN A 473 -16.35 -6.25 17.38
C ASN A 473 -16.57 -6.80 15.97
N ARG A 474 -16.03 -6.13 14.93
CA ARG A 474 -16.26 -6.40 13.51
C ARG A 474 -17.69 -6.23 13.02
N ASN A 475 -18.52 -5.45 13.73
CA ASN A 475 -19.83 -5.06 13.24
C ASN A 475 -19.70 -3.86 12.30
N PHE A 476 -20.67 -3.69 11.41
CA PHE A 476 -20.70 -2.55 10.51
C PHE A 476 -21.09 -1.25 11.24
N VAL A 477 -20.33 -0.20 10.97
CA VAL A 477 -20.61 1.17 11.44
C VAL A 477 -20.47 2.15 10.30
N GLN A 478 -21.16 3.26 10.38
CA GLN A 478 -20.98 4.36 9.44
C GLN A 478 -19.56 4.89 9.52
N SER A 479 -18.99 5.21 8.35
CA SER A 479 -17.62 5.72 8.25
C SER A 479 -17.49 7.11 8.87
N ASP A 480 -16.46 7.31 9.67
CA ASP A 480 -16.16 8.59 10.31
C ASP A 480 -15.80 9.69 9.30
N LEU A 481 -16.04 10.96 9.70
CA LEU A 481 -15.69 12.12 8.86
C LEU A 481 -14.19 12.16 8.54
N ALA A 482 -13.33 11.82 9.49
CA ALA A 482 -11.89 11.80 9.31
C ALA A 482 -11.46 10.75 8.27
N LEU A 483 -12.06 9.56 8.32
CA LEU A 483 -11.84 8.52 7.33
C LEU A 483 -12.30 8.95 5.94
N LYS A 484 -13.48 9.57 5.83
CA LYS A 484 -13.99 10.08 4.54
C LYS A 484 -13.08 11.14 3.93
N GLU A 485 -12.52 12.04 4.77
CA GLU A 485 -11.58 13.05 4.29
C GLU A 485 -10.27 12.42 3.84
N ASN A 486 -9.69 11.49 4.60
CA ASN A 486 -8.51 10.73 4.19
C ASN A 486 -8.76 9.98 2.87
N LEU A 487 -9.91 9.34 2.74
CA LEU A 487 -10.29 8.60 1.54
C LEU A 487 -10.44 9.53 0.33
N ARG A 488 -11.06 10.72 0.52
CA ARG A 488 -11.16 11.75 -0.51
C ARG A 488 -9.79 12.18 -1.01
N GLN A 489 -8.88 12.49 -0.08
CA GLN A 489 -7.51 12.90 -0.40
C GLN A 489 -6.74 11.78 -1.10
N TYR A 490 -6.89 10.55 -0.62
CA TYR A 490 -6.21 9.40 -1.21
C TYR A 490 -6.67 9.09 -2.64
N ILE A 491 -7.98 9.08 -2.89
CA ILE A 491 -8.54 8.82 -4.21
C ILE A 491 -8.24 9.96 -5.19
N ALA A 492 -8.12 11.20 -4.70
CA ALA A 492 -7.82 12.36 -5.55
C ALA A 492 -6.55 12.19 -6.40
N GLN A 493 -5.59 11.36 -5.96
CA GLN A 493 -4.37 11.06 -6.72
C GLN A 493 -4.61 10.18 -7.93
N TYR A 494 -5.68 9.37 -7.91
CA TYR A 494 -5.93 8.32 -8.91
C TYR A 494 -7.12 8.63 -9.81
N ARG A 495 -8.03 9.53 -9.38
CA ARG A 495 -9.24 9.88 -10.14
C ARG A 495 -8.91 10.60 -11.44
N LEU A 496 -9.80 10.48 -12.42
CA LEU A 496 -9.76 11.34 -13.61
C LEU A 496 -10.12 12.78 -13.23
N MET A 497 -9.59 13.75 -13.95
CA MET A 497 -9.87 15.18 -13.69
C MET A 497 -11.37 15.54 -13.84
N THR A 498 -12.08 14.79 -14.67
CA THR A 498 -13.51 14.97 -14.93
C THR A 498 -14.43 14.39 -13.87
N ASP A 499 -13.93 13.46 -13.03
CA ASP A 499 -14.76 12.73 -12.09
C ASP A 499 -14.89 13.48 -10.77
N ALA A 500 -16.12 13.79 -10.38
CA ALA A 500 -16.44 14.28 -9.04
C ALA A 500 -16.85 13.08 -8.17
N ILE A 501 -16.25 12.95 -6.98
CA ILE A 501 -16.52 11.83 -6.07
C ILE A 501 -17.20 12.36 -4.82
N ASN A 502 -18.39 11.88 -4.55
CA ASN A 502 -19.15 12.14 -3.31
C ASN A 502 -19.07 10.92 -2.41
N ILE A 503 -18.50 11.06 -1.23
CA ILE A 503 -18.41 9.96 -0.26
C ILE A 503 -19.63 10.03 0.65
N LYS A 504 -20.45 8.96 0.63
CA LYS A 504 -21.71 8.83 1.35
C LYS A 504 -21.70 7.63 2.28
N ASP A 505 -22.57 7.64 3.28
CA ASP A 505 -22.79 6.50 4.16
C ASP A 505 -23.74 5.49 3.52
N THR A 506 -23.51 4.22 3.81
CA THR A 506 -24.39 3.12 3.47
C THR A 506 -25.41 2.93 4.58
N PHE A 507 -26.65 2.57 4.26
CA PHE A 507 -27.64 2.17 5.24
C PHE A 507 -27.34 0.74 5.73
N ILE A 508 -27.25 0.58 7.07
CA ILE A 508 -27.04 -0.71 7.70
C ILE A 508 -28.39 -1.22 8.17
N ILE A 509 -28.83 -2.35 7.63
CA ILE A 509 -30.11 -2.99 7.98
C ILE A 509 -29.78 -4.17 8.87
N ASN A 510 -30.05 -4.05 10.17
CA ASN A 510 -29.86 -5.14 11.10
C ASN A 510 -31.01 -6.15 10.99
N ILE A 511 -30.64 -7.42 10.86
CA ILE A 511 -31.57 -8.53 10.69
C ILE A 511 -31.40 -9.57 11.80
N GLY A 512 -32.51 -10.14 12.23
CA GLY A 512 -32.56 -11.34 13.07
C GLY A 512 -33.17 -12.51 12.31
N LEU A 513 -32.85 -13.72 12.71
CA LEU A 513 -33.39 -14.96 12.12
C LEU A 513 -34.12 -15.77 13.17
N GLU A 514 -35.35 -16.20 12.84
CA GLU A 514 -36.13 -17.19 13.57
C GLU A 514 -36.28 -18.42 12.68
N VAL A 515 -35.67 -19.52 13.09
CA VAL A 515 -35.56 -20.75 12.27
C VAL A 515 -36.22 -21.91 13.02
N GLU A 516 -37.11 -22.61 12.33
CA GLU A 516 -37.80 -23.80 12.83
C GLU A 516 -37.25 -25.02 12.08
N VAL A 517 -36.66 -25.94 12.85
CA VAL A 517 -35.99 -27.14 12.32
C VAL A 517 -36.58 -28.39 12.93
N VAL A 518 -36.78 -29.41 12.12
CA VAL A 518 -37.13 -30.74 12.56
C VAL A 518 -35.87 -31.57 12.67
N SER A 519 -35.57 -32.09 13.86
CA SER A 519 -34.40 -32.97 14.08
C SER A 519 -34.70 -34.44 13.76
N ARG A 520 -33.68 -35.20 13.39
CA ARG A 520 -33.79 -36.65 13.28
C ARG A 520 -33.83 -37.28 14.67
N PRO A 521 -34.62 -38.35 14.88
CA PRO A 521 -34.79 -38.98 16.19
C PRO A 521 -33.50 -39.46 16.86
N ASP A 522 -32.49 -39.77 16.09
CA ASP A 522 -31.23 -40.34 16.56
C ASP A 522 -30.21 -39.26 17.03
N TYR A 523 -30.55 -37.99 16.94
CA TYR A 523 -29.66 -36.89 17.27
C TYR A 523 -30.18 -36.07 18.45
N ASN A 524 -29.25 -35.47 19.20
CA ASN A 524 -29.60 -34.60 20.30
C ASN A 524 -30.08 -33.23 19.77
N SER A 525 -31.33 -32.85 20.08
CA SER A 525 -31.97 -31.62 19.64
C SER A 525 -31.13 -30.37 19.94
N ASN A 526 -30.50 -30.29 21.11
CA ASN A 526 -29.65 -29.15 21.47
C ASN A 526 -28.38 -29.05 20.63
N GLU A 527 -27.78 -30.19 20.29
CA GLU A 527 -26.58 -30.24 19.45
C GLU A 527 -26.89 -29.83 18.00
N VAL A 528 -28.01 -30.31 17.46
CA VAL A 528 -28.50 -29.91 16.13
C VAL A 528 -28.80 -28.43 16.07
N SER A 529 -29.44 -27.87 17.12
CA SER A 529 -29.70 -26.43 17.22
C SER A 529 -28.40 -25.61 17.16
N LEU A 530 -27.38 -26.04 17.91
CA LEU A 530 -26.10 -25.36 17.97
C LEU A 530 -25.34 -25.42 16.64
N LEU A 531 -25.35 -26.58 15.96
CA LEU A 531 -24.79 -26.74 14.61
C LEU A 531 -25.48 -25.83 13.59
N CYS A 532 -26.80 -25.69 13.67
CA CYS A 532 -27.57 -24.77 12.82
C CYS A 532 -27.20 -23.31 13.08
N ILE A 533 -27.04 -22.90 14.35
CA ILE A 533 -26.63 -21.54 14.72
C ILE A 533 -25.22 -21.26 14.18
N ASP A 534 -24.27 -22.13 14.41
CA ASP A 534 -22.89 -21.96 13.95
C ASP A 534 -22.83 -21.86 12.41
N LYS A 535 -23.62 -22.66 11.70
CA LYS A 535 -23.70 -22.59 10.24
C LYS A 535 -24.29 -21.28 9.74
N LEU A 536 -25.33 -20.77 10.41
CA LEU A 536 -25.93 -19.48 10.08
C LEU A 536 -24.97 -18.31 10.36
N ILE A 537 -24.21 -18.37 11.45
CA ILE A 537 -23.16 -17.39 11.76
C ILE A 537 -22.09 -17.38 10.66
N GLU A 538 -21.68 -18.55 10.19
CA GLU A 538 -20.72 -18.65 9.08
C GLU A 538 -21.27 -18.03 7.78
N LEU A 539 -22.53 -18.35 7.43
CA LEU A 539 -23.14 -17.88 6.18
C LEU A 539 -23.45 -16.39 6.18
N LEU A 540 -23.79 -15.82 7.33
CA LEU A 540 -24.16 -14.41 7.51
C LEU A 540 -23.04 -13.57 8.13
N SER A 541 -21.81 -14.07 8.11
CA SER A 541 -20.66 -13.32 8.62
C SER A 541 -20.48 -12.00 7.85
N PRO A 542 -20.05 -10.91 8.52
CA PRO A 542 -19.83 -9.61 7.87
C PRO A 542 -18.89 -9.67 6.66
N ASP A 543 -17.93 -10.59 6.68
CA ASP A 543 -16.97 -10.76 5.57
C ASP A 543 -17.66 -11.21 4.26
N ARG A 544 -18.78 -11.94 4.35
CA ARG A 544 -19.54 -12.45 3.20
C ARG A 544 -20.65 -11.52 2.71
N MET A 545 -20.96 -10.49 3.49
CA MET A 545 -22.00 -9.51 3.14
C MET A 545 -21.41 -8.37 2.30
N GLU A 546 -22.10 -8.02 1.22
CA GLU A 546 -21.73 -6.91 0.34
C GLU A 546 -22.84 -5.85 0.29
N ILE A 547 -22.46 -4.61 -0.03
CA ILE A 547 -23.43 -3.51 -0.20
C ILE A 547 -24.29 -3.82 -1.45
N CYS A 548 -25.59 -3.59 -1.35
CA CYS A 548 -26.59 -3.90 -2.38
C CYS A 548 -26.72 -5.39 -2.74
N GLN A 549 -26.20 -6.29 -1.91
CA GLN A 549 -26.34 -7.71 -2.13
C GLN A 549 -27.70 -8.21 -1.63
N PRO A 550 -28.50 -8.92 -2.46
CA PRO A 550 -29.72 -9.55 -2.01
C PRO A 550 -29.43 -10.74 -1.08
N LEU A 551 -30.31 -10.92 -0.07
CA LEU A 551 -30.24 -12.04 0.85
C LEU A 551 -31.06 -13.22 0.29
N TYR A 552 -30.38 -14.33 -0.03
CA TYR A 552 -31.01 -15.54 -0.58
C TYR A 552 -31.49 -16.46 0.55
N VAL A 553 -32.74 -16.33 0.98
CA VAL A 553 -33.32 -17.16 2.03
C VAL A 553 -33.34 -18.63 1.60
N ASN A 554 -33.62 -18.92 0.33
CA ASN A 554 -33.59 -20.28 -0.22
C ASN A 554 -32.22 -20.97 -0.06
N LYS A 555 -31.12 -20.22 -0.10
CA LYS A 555 -29.78 -20.74 0.12
C LYS A 555 -29.60 -21.20 1.57
N LEU A 556 -30.19 -20.45 2.53
CA LEU A 556 -30.15 -20.80 3.95
C LEU A 556 -30.87 -22.12 4.20
N TYR A 557 -32.06 -22.35 3.59
CA TYR A 557 -32.74 -23.65 3.64
C TYR A 557 -31.85 -24.78 3.12
N THR A 558 -31.25 -24.58 1.96
CA THR A 558 -30.42 -25.63 1.33
C THR A 558 -29.17 -25.97 2.14
N GLU A 559 -28.53 -24.99 2.76
CA GLU A 559 -27.33 -25.21 3.57
C GLU A 559 -27.63 -25.85 4.93
N LEU A 560 -28.76 -25.50 5.55
CA LEU A 560 -29.20 -26.10 6.80
C LEU A 560 -29.67 -27.55 6.60
N ASP A 561 -30.39 -27.87 5.52
CA ASP A 561 -30.83 -29.23 5.20
C ASP A 561 -29.68 -30.21 4.96
N LYS A 562 -28.47 -29.73 4.66
CA LYS A 562 -27.26 -30.55 4.51
C LYS A 562 -26.60 -30.97 5.81
N LEU A 563 -26.98 -30.35 6.94
CA LEU A 563 -26.35 -30.60 8.23
C LEU A 563 -26.75 -31.97 8.78
N GLU A 564 -25.79 -32.62 9.42
CA GLU A 564 -26.06 -33.89 10.11
C GLU A 564 -27.03 -33.68 11.27
N GLY A 565 -28.03 -34.54 11.36
CA GLY A 565 -29.08 -34.47 12.39
C GLY A 565 -30.29 -33.60 12.01
N VAL A 566 -30.23 -32.81 10.97
CA VAL A 566 -31.38 -32.08 10.41
C VAL A 566 -32.19 -33.03 9.52
N GLN A 567 -33.50 -33.12 9.75
CA GLN A 567 -34.41 -33.86 8.89
C GLN A 567 -34.96 -32.92 7.80
N THR A 568 -35.44 -31.74 8.20
CA THR A 568 -35.91 -30.69 7.30
C THR A 568 -36.00 -29.35 8.03
N VAL A 569 -35.82 -28.25 7.32
CA VAL A 569 -36.07 -26.91 7.81
C VAL A 569 -37.51 -26.53 7.47
N GLN A 570 -38.36 -26.28 8.51
CA GLN A 570 -39.76 -26.00 8.31
C GLN A 570 -40.01 -24.54 7.92
N ASN A 571 -39.36 -23.61 8.61
CA ASN A 571 -39.55 -22.18 8.39
C ASN A 571 -38.29 -21.39 8.70
N ILE A 572 -38.01 -20.37 7.89
CA ILE A 572 -36.98 -19.35 8.15
C ILE A 572 -37.65 -17.99 8.02
N ARG A 573 -37.77 -17.29 9.12
CA ARG A 573 -38.31 -15.93 9.16
C ARG A 573 -37.17 -14.96 9.44
N VAL A 574 -37.02 -13.94 8.57
CA VAL A 574 -36.08 -12.86 8.75
C VAL A 574 -36.80 -11.65 9.30
N VAL A 575 -36.31 -11.07 10.39
CA VAL A 575 -36.94 -9.95 11.11
C VAL A 575 -36.00 -8.76 11.09
N ASN A 576 -36.52 -7.54 10.86
CA ASN A 576 -35.72 -6.32 10.98
C ASN A 576 -35.61 -5.89 12.45
N LEU A 577 -34.38 -5.63 12.90
CA LEU A 577 -34.04 -5.16 14.24
C LEU A 577 -33.57 -3.70 14.15
N PHE A 578 -34.32 -2.76 14.73
CA PHE A 578 -34.08 -1.32 14.55
C PHE A 578 -34.05 -0.50 15.84
N ASP A 579 -34.14 -1.13 17.02
CA ASP A 579 -34.09 -0.42 18.30
C ASP A 579 -32.70 0.10 18.62
N THR A 580 -32.51 1.42 18.54
CA THR A 580 -31.26 2.11 18.84
C THR A 580 -30.81 1.98 20.29
N ASN A 581 -31.74 1.77 21.25
CA ASN A 581 -31.38 1.55 22.66
C ASN A 581 -30.71 0.21 22.89
N LEU A 582 -30.99 -0.76 22.03
CA LEU A 582 -30.33 -2.07 22.03
C LEU A 582 -29.05 -2.08 21.16
N GLY A 583 -28.65 -0.94 20.64
CA GLY A 583 -27.43 -0.77 19.84
C GLY A 583 -27.60 -1.08 18.36
N TYR A 584 -28.79 -1.36 17.83
CA TYR A 584 -29.03 -1.55 16.39
C TYR A 584 -29.04 -0.22 15.64
N SER A 585 -28.92 -0.28 14.31
CA SER A 585 -29.11 0.89 13.46
C SER A 585 -30.57 1.34 13.51
N GLY A 586 -30.86 2.63 13.50
CA GLY A 586 -32.22 3.14 13.48
C GLY A 586 -32.97 2.96 12.14
N VAL A 587 -32.47 2.08 11.25
CA VAL A 587 -33.02 1.88 9.90
C VAL A 587 -34.17 0.88 9.94
N VAL A 588 -35.37 1.36 9.66
CA VAL A 588 -36.57 0.53 9.52
C VAL A 588 -36.72 0.07 8.07
N TYR A 589 -36.76 -1.23 7.86
CA TYR A 589 -36.90 -1.82 6.53
C TYR A 589 -37.95 -2.93 6.52
N ASP A 590 -38.93 -2.82 5.64
CA ASP A 590 -40.00 -3.82 5.51
C ASP A 590 -39.52 -5.03 4.70
N LEU A 591 -39.09 -6.07 5.42
CA LEU A 591 -38.54 -7.30 4.84
C LEU A 591 -39.63 -8.14 4.13
N ASP A 592 -40.89 -8.04 4.58
CA ASP A 592 -41.99 -8.81 3.99
C ASP A 592 -42.34 -8.28 2.59
N LEU A 593 -42.32 -6.96 2.41
CA LEU A 593 -42.49 -6.33 1.10
C LEU A 593 -41.29 -6.56 0.19
N ALA A 594 -40.10 -6.67 0.75
CA ALA A 594 -38.86 -6.90 0.03
C ALA A 594 -38.66 -8.37 -0.38
N LEU A 595 -39.36 -9.29 0.26
CA LEU A 595 -39.26 -10.73 -0.02
C LEU A 595 -40.00 -11.08 -1.30
N ARG A 596 -39.28 -11.52 -2.32
CA ARG A 596 -39.83 -11.99 -3.60
C ARG A 596 -39.18 -13.32 -3.97
N SER A 597 -40.01 -14.36 -4.11
CA SER A 597 -39.55 -15.71 -4.52
C SER A 597 -38.40 -16.29 -3.64
N GLY A 598 -38.42 -16.00 -2.32
CA GLY A 598 -37.37 -16.46 -1.40
C GLY A 598 -36.07 -15.67 -1.44
N ILE A 599 -36.09 -14.46 -2.03
CA ILE A 599 -34.98 -13.52 -2.07
C ILE A 599 -35.45 -12.20 -1.46
N ILE A 600 -34.69 -11.69 -0.49
CA ILE A 600 -34.91 -10.37 0.09
C ILE A 600 -33.98 -9.39 -0.65
N TYR A 601 -34.59 -8.45 -1.35
CA TYR A 601 -33.85 -7.43 -2.09
C TYR A 601 -33.48 -6.26 -1.18
N PRO A 602 -32.29 -5.66 -1.32
CA PRO A 602 -31.93 -4.44 -0.61
C PRO A 602 -32.78 -3.25 -1.07
N SER A 603 -32.77 -2.16 -0.30
CA SER A 603 -33.43 -0.92 -0.69
C SER A 603 -32.85 -0.35 -1.97
N LEU A 604 -33.57 0.59 -2.61
CA LEU A 604 -33.09 1.33 -3.78
C LEU A 604 -31.89 2.23 -3.45
N ASP A 605 -31.78 2.69 -2.20
CA ASP A 605 -30.60 3.35 -1.69
C ASP A 605 -29.61 2.27 -1.20
N PRO A 606 -28.30 2.43 -1.44
CA PRO A 606 -27.32 1.44 -1.09
C PRO A 606 -27.38 1.05 0.39
N ALA A 607 -27.66 -0.22 0.63
CA ALA A 607 -27.83 -0.78 1.96
C ALA A 607 -27.06 -2.11 2.09
N ILE A 608 -26.68 -2.45 3.31
CA ILE A 608 -26.03 -3.71 3.66
C ILE A 608 -26.82 -4.40 4.78
N PHE A 609 -27.00 -5.71 4.66
CA PHE A 609 -27.61 -6.52 5.71
C PHE A 609 -26.57 -6.97 6.73
N GLU A 610 -26.94 -6.98 8.01
CA GLU A 610 -26.07 -7.36 9.10
C GLU A 610 -26.82 -8.13 10.18
N VAL A 611 -26.22 -9.20 10.69
CA VAL A 611 -26.60 -9.83 11.96
C VAL A 611 -25.62 -9.33 13.02
N LYS A 612 -26.06 -8.37 13.83
CA LYS A 612 -25.17 -7.63 14.72
C LYS A 612 -24.72 -8.42 15.94
N TYR A 613 -25.64 -9.15 16.56
CA TYR A 613 -25.37 -9.99 17.71
C TYR A 613 -25.74 -11.44 17.41
N PRO A 614 -24.90 -12.20 16.69
CA PRO A 614 -25.27 -13.51 16.16
C PRO A 614 -25.82 -14.49 17.20
N LYS A 615 -25.33 -14.42 18.46
CA LYS A 615 -25.79 -15.30 19.53
C LYS A 615 -27.19 -14.99 20.07
N SER A 616 -27.69 -13.76 19.86
CA SER A 616 -29.02 -13.34 20.32
C SER A 616 -30.02 -13.16 19.17
N ASP A 617 -29.49 -12.79 17.99
CA ASP A 617 -30.31 -12.44 16.84
C ASP A 617 -30.67 -13.66 16.00
N ILE A 618 -29.94 -14.78 16.16
CA ILE A 618 -30.23 -16.06 15.52
C ILE A 618 -30.91 -16.97 16.57
N LYS A 619 -32.15 -17.28 16.34
CA LYS A 619 -32.97 -18.17 17.20
C LYS A 619 -33.32 -19.42 16.39
N VAL A 620 -32.90 -20.58 16.87
CA VAL A 620 -33.25 -21.85 16.28
C VAL A 620 -34.13 -22.63 17.27
N SER A 621 -35.34 -22.96 16.87
CA SER A 621 -36.27 -23.81 17.60
C SER A 621 -36.42 -25.16 16.94
N ILE A 622 -36.33 -26.20 17.73
CA ILE A 622 -36.52 -27.57 17.23
C ILE A 622 -37.95 -27.98 17.48
N ILE A 623 -38.61 -28.49 16.47
CA ILE A 623 -39.97 -29.01 16.51
C ILE A 623 -39.87 -30.51 16.54
N ASP A 624 -40.38 -31.15 17.58
CA ASP A 624 -40.55 -32.58 17.66
C ASP A 624 -41.81 -32.95 16.88
N LEU A 625 -41.68 -33.90 15.94
CA LEU A 625 -42.77 -34.44 15.13
C LEU A 625 -43.60 -35.45 15.91
#